data_03b3214c08d125d624193e9338e053db
#
_entry.id   03b3214c08d125d624193e9338e053db
#
_cell.length_a   1.000
_cell.length_b   1.000
_cell.length_c   1.000
_cell.angle_alpha   90.00
_cell.angle_beta   90.00
_cell.angle_gamma   90.00
#
_symmetry.space_group_name_H-M   'P 1'
#
loop_
_entity.id
_entity.type
_entity.pdbx_description
1 polymer ?
#
loop_
_entity_poly.entity_id
_entity_poly.type
_entity_poly.pdbx_seq_one_letter_code
_entity_poly.pdbx_strand_id
1 'polypeptide(L)'
;FEEFQKVKKGDTLVVIEDTEFRLRLAQAEADLARMEESSKATGTSIATTDAGIRVTNAGIEEARVNLENAKREDKRFEALLKNDAVTQQQYDNVHTAYLSAKARYEQVAHSRATQTSVKTEQGHHLSASICSLRLAQAAVELARLNLSYCYIIATCDGVVGTKDIEEGMLVQPGQTMVNIVSSNSMWVEANYKESQLPDIHEGSEVEITADAVPGIVYKGRVERISKATGSAFSLVPIDNATGNFVKVEQRVTVRIKLDGNKPEDLAKLHAGYNVECRVRVKE
;
A
#
# COMPACT_ATOMS: atom_id res chain seq x y z
N PHE A 1 -26.65 -10.76 8.54
CA PHE A 1 -26.37 -12.08 9.09
C PHE A 1 -27.30 -12.40 10.26
N GLU A 2 -27.52 -13.69 10.54
CA GLU A 2 -28.23 -14.17 11.73
C GLU A 2 -27.24 -14.72 12.74
N GLU A 3 -27.64 -14.71 14.03
CA GLU A 3 -26.82 -15.29 15.10
C GLU A 3 -26.61 -16.80 14.84
N PHE A 4 -25.40 -17.27 15.11
CA PHE A 4 -25.00 -18.67 14.93
C PHE A 4 -25.00 -19.17 13.48
N GLN A 5 -25.11 -18.27 12.51
CA GLN A 5 -25.02 -18.59 11.09
C GLN A 5 -23.60 -19.03 10.72
N LYS A 6 -23.49 -20.07 9.89
CA LYS A 6 -22.20 -20.45 9.29
C LYS A 6 -21.85 -19.49 8.18
N VAL A 7 -20.62 -18.98 8.22
CA VAL A 7 -20.08 -18.02 7.23
C VAL A 7 -18.75 -18.51 6.69
N LYS A 8 -18.47 -18.12 5.46
CA LYS A 8 -17.21 -18.38 4.78
C LYS A 8 -16.38 -17.08 4.75
N LYS A 9 -15.07 -17.23 4.69
CA LYS A 9 -14.18 -16.13 4.47
C LYS A 9 -14.57 -15.33 3.22
N GLY A 10 -14.77 -14.02 3.38
CA GLY A 10 -15.17 -13.11 2.31
C GLY A 10 -16.68 -12.82 2.25
N ASP A 11 -17.53 -13.54 3.02
CA ASP A 11 -18.95 -13.23 3.10
C ASP A 11 -19.15 -11.84 3.75
N THR A 12 -20.02 -11.02 3.15
CA THR A 12 -20.37 -9.71 3.73
C THR A 12 -21.32 -9.91 4.91
N LEU A 13 -20.92 -9.43 6.09
CA LEU A 13 -21.68 -9.57 7.33
C LEU A 13 -22.50 -8.31 7.62
N VAL A 14 -21.89 -7.15 7.49
CA VAL A 14 -22.50 -5.86 7.78
C VAL A 14 -22.22 -4.89 6.65
N VAL A 15 -23.21 -4.09 6.33
CA VAL A 15 -23.07 -2.96 5.40
C VAL A 15 -23.38 -1.69 6.17
N ILE A 16 -22.39 -0.81 6.25
CA ILE A 16 -22.54 0.54 6.80
C ILE A 16 -23.01 1.46 5.68
N GLU A 17 -23.78 2.50 5.97
CA GLU A 17 -24.20 3.48 4.98
C GLU A 17 -22.97 4.08 4.27
N ASP A 18 -22.91 3.93 2.95
CA ASP A 18 -21.74 4.25 2.15
C ASP A 18 -21.89 5.48 1.25
N THR A 19 -23.04 6.15 1.30
CA THR A 19 -23.38 7.28 0.41
C THR A 19 -22.31 8.38 0.45
N GLU A 20 -21.90 8.78 1.65
CA GLU A 20 -20.86 9.81 1.81
C GLU A 20 -19.51 9.36 1.23
N PHE A 21 -19.12 8.12 1.47
CA PHE A 21 -17.86 7.57 0.98
C PHE A 21 -17.84 7.41 -0.55
N ARG A 22 -18.98 7.04 -1.16
CA ARG A 22 -19.14 7.02 -2.63
C ARG A 22 -19.00 8.40 -3.24
N LEU A 23 -19.61 9.42 -2.62
CA LEU A 23 -19.48 10.80 -3.09
C LEU A 23 -18.04 11.30 -2.98
N ARG A 24 -17.36 10.99 -1.88
CA ARG A 24 -15.93 11.31 -1.71
C ARG A 24 -15.05 10.63 -2.75
N LEU A 25 -15.32 9.36 -3.06
CA LEU A 25 -14.62 8.64 -4.13
C LEU A 25 -14.87 9.31 -5.48
N ALA A 26 -16.11 9.61 -5.84
CA ALA A 26 -16.45 10.27 -7.09
C ALA A 26 -15.78 11.65 -7.22
N GLN A 27 -15.69 12.42 -6.13
CA GLN A 27 -14.97 13.69 -6.09
C GLN A 27 -13.47 13.48 -6.36
N ALA A 28 -12.84 12.52 -5.67
CA ALA A 28 -11.42 12.23 -5.85
C ALA A 28 -11.09 11.74 -7.28
N GLU A 29 -11.97 10.93 -7.89
CA GLU A 29 -11.84 10.47 -9.27
C GLU A 29 -11.98 11.63 -10.27
N ALA A 30 -12.90 12.58 -10.04
CA ALA A 30 -13.02 13.78 -10.86
C ALA A 30 -11.78 14.68 -10.75
N ASP A 31 -11.22 14.85 -9.56
CA ASP A 31 -9.97 15.59 -9.35
C ASP A 31 -8.77 14.91 -10.06
N LEU A 32 -8.69 13.59 -10.01
CA LEU A 32 -7.68 12.82 -10.74
C LEU A 32 -7.80 13.06 -12.24
N ALA A 33 -9.00 12.93 -12.82
CA ALA A 33 -9.25 13.16 -14.23
C ALA A 33 -8.85 14.60 -14.66
N ARG A 34 -9.14 15.60 -13.83
CA ARG A 34 -8.72 16.99 -14.06
C ARG A 34 -7.20 17.13 -14.08
N MET A 35 -6.48 16.46 -13.17
CA MET A 35 -5.01 16.49 -13.14
C MET A 35 -4.39 15.76 -14.34
N GLU A 36 -5.00 14.65 -14.79
CA GLU A 36 -4.58 13.94 -15.99
C GLU A 36 -4.67 14.83 -17.23
N GLU A 37 -5.79 15.51 -17.43
CA GLU A 37 -5.96 16.43 -18.56
C GLU A 37 -5.00 17.63 -18.50
N SER A 38 -4.75 18.17 -17.30
CA SER A 38 -3.76 19.23 -17.11
C SER A 38 -2.34 18.77 -17.48
N SER A 39 -1.97 17.55 -17.11
CA SER A 39 -0.66 16.95 -17.45
C SER A 39 -0.54 16.73 -18.97
N LYS A 40 -1.59 16.22 -19.63
CA LYS A 40 -1.63 16.04 -21.09
C LYS A 40 -1.50 17.39 -21.82
N ALA A 41 -2.21 18.42 -21.35
CA ALA A 41 -2.11 19.77 -21.93
C ALA A 41 -0.69 20.31 -21.87
N THR A 42 0.00 20.14 -20.72
CA THR A 42 1.41 20.53 -20.57
C THR A 42 2.31 19.74 -21.52
N GLY A 43 2.10 18.42 -21.67
CA GLY A 43 2.83 17.59 -22.62
C GLY A 43 2.65 18.06 -24.08
N THR A 44 1.42 18.42 -24.46
CA THR A 44 1.11 18.98 -25.79
C THR A 44 1.83 20.31 -26.02
N SER A 45 1.88 21.19 -25.01
CA SER A 45 2.62 22.45 -25.08
C SER A 45 4.12 22.24 -25.33
N ILE A 46 4.73 21.25 -24.65
CA ILE A 46 6.13 20.88 -24.89
C ILE A 46 6.34 20.40 -26.34
N ALA A 47 5.45 19.55 -26.85
CA ALA A 47 5.52 19.05 -28.20
C ALA A 47 5.42 20.19 -29.23
N THR A 48 4.57 21.18 -28.99
CA THR A 48 4.45 22.40 -29.86
C THR A 48 5.73 23.23 -29.83
N THR A 49 6.31 23.44 -28.64
CA THR A 49 7.58 24.16 -28.48
C THR A 49 8.72 23.42 -29.19
N ASP A 50 8.75 22.08 -29.10
CA ASP A 50 9.75 21.26 -29.80
C ASP A 50 9.63 21.35 -31.33
N ALA A 51 8.42 21.40 -31.84
CA ALA A 51 8.19 21.65 -33.26
C ALA A 51 8.70 23.06 -33.69
N GLY A 52 8.47 24.08 -32.84
CA GLY A 52 9.02 25.43 -33.08
C GLY A 52 10.55 25.44 -33.06
N ILE A 53 11.20 24.71 -32.17
CA ILE A 53 12.67 24.58 -32.13
C ILE A 53 13.18 23.94 -33.45
N ARG A 54 12.50 22.93 -33.99
CA ARG A 54 12.87 22.32 -35.29
C ARG A 54 12.83 23.31 -36.44
N VAL A 55 11.79 24.15 -36.50
CA VAL A 55 11.69 25.21 -37.49
C VAL A 55 12.83 26.24 -37.34
N THR A 56 13.11 26.66 -36.09
CA THR A 56 14.21 27.60 -35.82
C THR A 56 15.57 27.01 -36.17
N ASN A 57 15.79 25.70 -35.98
CA ASN A 57 17.01 25.02 -36.37
C ASN A 57 17.20 25.05 -37.90
N ALA A 58 16.14 24.89 -38.71
CA ALA A 58 16.22 25.03 -40.14
C ALA A 58 16.62 26.48 -40.54
N GLY A 59 16.06 27.49 -39.86
CA GLY A 59 16.45 28.88 -40.05
C GLY A 59 17.91 29.19 -39.65
N ILE A 60 18.45 28.49 -38.62
CA ILE A 60 19.88 28.60 -38.25
C ILE A 60 20.76 28.08 -39.39
N GLU A 61 20.41 26.91 -39.96
CA GLU A 61 21.18 26.35 -41.07
C GLU A 61 21.18 27.28 -42.31
N GLU A 62 20.04 27.88 -42.65
CA GLU A 62 19.96 28.89 -43.70
C GLU A 62 20.87 30.11 -43.41
N ALA A 63 20.75 30.67 -42.18
CA ALA A 63 21.57 31.80 -41.77
C ALA A 63 23.07 31.46 -41.73
N ARG A 64 23.42 30.21 -41.35
CA ARG A 64 24.80 29.73 -41.36
C ARG A 64 25.40 29.68 -42.74
N VAL A 65 24.65 29.11 -43.72
CA VAL A 65 25.09 29.06 -45.12
C VAL A 65 25.30 30.47 -45.69
N ASN A 66 24.37 31.38 -45.42
CA ASN A 66 24.48 32.78 -45.86
C ASN A 66 25.69 33.48 -45.22
N LEU A 67 25.94 33.25 -43.93
CA LEU A 67 27.11 33.78 -43.22
C LEU A 67 28.42 33.24 -43.81
N GLU A 68 28.50 31.93 -44.08
CA GLU A 68 29.69 31.32 -44.69
C GLU A 68 29.97 31.86 -46.10
N ASN A 69 28.93 32.11 -46.91
CA ASN A 69 29.06 32.74 -48.21
C ASN A 69 29.56 34.16 -48.08
N ALA A 70 28.93 35.00 -47.25
CA ALA A 70 29.33 36.37 -47.02
C ALA A 70 30.77 36.46 -46.48
N LYS A 71 31.18 35.56 -45.60
CA LYS A 71 32.54 35.48 -45.05
C LYS A 71 33.58 35.11 -46.13
N ARG A 72 33.23 34.26 -47.09
CA ARG A 72 34.14 33.92 -48.21
C ARG A 72 34.32 35.10 -49.14
N GLU A 73 33.23 35.81 -49.44
CA GLU A 73 33.29 37.02 -50.23
C GLU A 73 34.10 38.14 -49.56
N ASP A 74 33.87 38.39 -48.27
CA ASP A 74 34.61 39.36 -47.47
C ASP A 74 36.12 39.09 -47.50
N LYS A 75 36.56 37.85 -47.26
CA LYS A 75 37.98 37.47 -47.36
C LYS A 75 38.56 37.64 -48.80
N ARG A 76 37.76 37.33 -49.81
CA ARG A 76 38.18 37.51 -51.17
C ARG A 76 38.39 38.98 -51.50
N PHE A 77 37.45 39.85 -51.12
CA PHE A 77 37.56 41.29 -51.34
C PHE A 77 38.65 41.92 -50.46
N GLU A 78 38.91 41.48 -49.30
CA GLU A 78 40.05 41.90 -48.43
C GLU A 78 41.38 41.63 -49.18
N ALA A 79 41.53 40.44 -49.78
CA ALA A 79 42.75 40.12 -50.57
C ALA A 79 42.88 40.89 -51.80
N LEU A 80 41.78 41.20 -52.50
CA LEU A 80 41.77 42.05 -53.72
C LEU A 80 42.07 43.51 -53.43
N LEU A 81 41.60 44.03 -52.27
CA LEU A 81 41.89 45.37 -51.81
C LEU A 81 43.40 45.56 -51.53
N LYS A 82 44.02 44.57 -50.85
CA LYS A 82 45.46 44.53 -50.60
C LYS A 82 46.34 44.59 -51.84
N ASN A 83 45.76 44.17 -53.02
CA ASN A 83 46.43 44.19 -54.32
C ASN A 83 45.92 45.33 -55.26
N ASP A 84 45.24 46.32 -54.63
CA ASP A 84 44.68 47.50 -55.35
C ASP A 84 43.71 47.10 -56.53
N ALA A 85 43.14 45.90 -56.43
CA ALA A 85 42.27 45.39 -57.55
C ALA A 85 40.80 45.79 -57.40
N VAL A 86 40.39 46.34 -56.22
CA VAL A 86 39.05 46.85 -55.92
C VAL A 86 39.12 48.14 -55.12
N THR A 87 38.03 48.93 -55.13
CA THR A 87 37.97 50.17 -54.37
C THR A 87 37.62 49.92 -52.89
N GLN A 88 38.02 50.84 -52.04
CA GLN A 88 37.64 50.77 -50.56
C GLN A 88 36.11 50.66 -50.41
N GLN A 89 35.34 51.44 -51.13
CA GLN A 89 33.86 51.38 -51.09
C GLN A 89 33.30 50.02 -51.47
N GLN A 90 33.90 49.32 -52.46
CA GLN A 90 33.45 47.96 -52.82
C GLN A 90 33.75 46.98 -51.66
N TYR A 91 34.88 47.06 -51.00
CA TYR A 91 35.20 46.26 -49.83
C TYR A 91 34.24 46.54 -48.67
N ASP A 92 34.02 47.83 -48.32
CA ASP A 92 33.15 48.25 -47.22
C ASP A 92 31.71 47.73 -47.43
N ASN A 93 31.21 47.71 -48.69
CA ASN A 93 29.87 47.11 -48.97
C ASN A 93 29.81 45.59 -48.64
N VAL A 94 30.84 44.85 -49.09
CA VAL A 94 30.91 43.39 -48.85
C VAL A 94 31.14 43.12 -47.39
N HIS A 95 31.98 43.88 -46.68
CA HIS A 95 32.20 43.78 -45.24
C HIS A 95 30.92 44.05 -44.44
N THR A 96 30.14 45.06 -44.82
CA THR A 96 28.83 45.34 -44.21
C THR A 96 27.84 44.20 -44.44
N ALA A 97 27.83 43.58 -45.62
CA ALA A 97 27.00 42.42 -45.90
C ALA A 97 27.40 41.21 -45.02
N TYR A 98 28.70 40.98 -44.80
CA TYR A 98 29.20 39.95 -43.86
C TYR A 98 28.74 40.21 -42.44
N LEU A 99 28.90 41.45 -41.94
CA LEU A 99 28.47 41.84 -40.60
C LEU A 99 26.94 41.65 -40.38
N SER A 100 26.15 41.99 -41.41
CA SER A 100 24.70 41.82 -41.45
C SER A 100 24.32 40.32 -41.37
N ALA A 101 24.97 39.46 -42.18
CA ALA A 101 24.76 38.04 -42.18
C ALA A 101 25.14 37.40 -40.79
N LYS A 102 26.23 37.90 -40.21
CA LYS A 102 26.68 37.49 -38.86
C LYS A 102 25.63 37.83 -37.79
N ALA A 103 25.16 39.06 -37.78
CA ALA A 103 24.13 39.53 -36.87
C ALA A 103 22.84 38.72 -37.00
N ARG A 104 22.45 38.38 -38.23
CA ARG A 104 21.27 37.54 -38.51
C ARG A 104 21.42 36.13 -37.96
N TYR A 105 22.58 35.50 -38.14
CA TYR A 105 22.88 34.19 -37.58
C TYR A 105 22.81 34.20 -36.05
N GLU A 106 23.44 35.17 -35.41
CA GLU A 106 23.43 35.34 -33.94
C GLU A 106 22.00 35.56 -33.43
N GLN A 107 21.17 36.35 -34.09
CA GLN A 107 19.77 36.57 -33.74
C GLN A 107 18.97 35.28 -33.74
N VAL A 108 19.08 34.44 -34.76
CA VAL A 108 18.34 33.17 -34.84
C VAL A 108 18.88 32.16 -33.82
N ALA A 109 20.20 32.15 -33.58
CA ALA A 109 20.82 31.31 -32.56
C ALA A 109 20.33 31.67 -31.14
N HIS A 110 20.22 32.97 -30.84
CA HIS A 110 19.64 33.42 -29.57
C HIS A 110 18.15 33.07 -29.44
N SER A 111 17.38 33.19 -30.53
CA SER A 111 15.98 32.76 -30.55
C SER A 111 15.83 31.28 -30.19
N ARG A 112 16.69 30.41 -30.76
CA ARG A 112 16.73 29.00 -30.40
C ARG A 112 17.04 28.78 -28.92
N ALA A 113 18.05 29.50 -28.37
CA ALA A 113 18.42 29.38 -26.95
C ALA A 113 17.23 29.74 -26.06
N THR A 114 16.53 30.82 -26.38
CA THR A 114 15.31 31.21 -25.63
C THR A 114 14.22 30.12 -25.70
N GLN A 115 13.93 29.58 -26.86
CA GLN A 115 12.94 28.49 -27.00
C GLN A 115 13.35 27.23 -26.24
N THR A 116 14.65 26.91 -26.19
CA THR A 116 15.17 25.78 -25.42
C THR A 116 14.97 26.01 -23.93
N SER A 117 15.19 27.23 -23.43
CA SER A 117 14.93 27.58 -22.01
C SER A 117 13.44 27.44 -21.67
N VAL A 118 12.54 27.92 -22.55
CA VAL A 118 11.08 27.74 -22.39
C VAL A 118 10.69 26.26 -22.33
N LYS A 119 11.27 25.43 -23.23
CA LYS A 119 11.03 23.97 -23.22
C LYS A 119 11.48 23.35 -21.90
N THR A 120 12.62 23.77 -21.34
CA THR A 120 13.13 23.29 -20.06
C THR A 120 12.19 23.67 -18.91
N GLU A 121 11.72 24.91 -18.89
CA GLU A 121 10.73 25.38 -17.91
C GLU A 121 9.43 24.58 -17.98
N GLN A 122 8.90 24.37 -19.19
CA GLN A 122 7.73 23.51 -19.38
C GLN A 122 7.97 22.07 -18.91
N GLY A 123 9.20 21.55 -19.07
CA GLY A 123 9.60 20.24 -18.55
C GLY A 123 9.52 20.18 -17.01
N HIS A 124 9.93 21.24 -16.32
CA HIS A 124 9.77 21.34 -14.87
C HIS A 124 8.30 21.42 -14.46
N HIS A 125 7.48 22.16 -15.19
CA HIS A 125 6.02 22.21 -14.98
C HIS A 125 5.37 20.84 -15.19
N LEU A 126 5.78 20.07 -16.21
CA LEU A 126 5.30 18.71 -16.41
C LEU A 126 5.67 17.81 -15.23
N SER A 127 6.90 17.90 -14.74
CA SER A 127 7.35 17.14 -13.59
C SER A 127 6.53 17.45 -12.32
N ALA A 128 6.23 18.72 -12.07
CA ALA A 128 5.36 19.16 -10.99
C ALA A 128 3.93 18.63 -11.17
N SER A 129 3.40 18.68 -12.40
CA SER A 129 2.08 18.14 -12.72
C SER A 129 2.00 16.62 -12.50
N ILE A 130 3.04 15.86 -12.83
CA ILE A 130 3.14 14.42 -12.54
C ILE A 130 3.13 14.15 -11.04
N CYS A 131 3.80 14.98 -10.23
CA CYS A 131 3.73 14.85 -8.77
C CYS A 131 2.30 15.10 -8.24
N SER A 132 1.61 16.12 -8.76
CA SER A 132 0.22 16.41 -8.41
C SER A 132 -0.72 15.28 -8.84
N LEU A 133 -0.48 14.66 -9.99
CA LEU A 133 -1.21 13.49 -10.47
C LEU A 133 -1.07 12.31 -9.48
N ARG A 134 0.15 12.01 -9.02
CA ARG A 134 0.39 10.95 -8.03
C ARG A 134 -0.33 11.23 -6.71
N LEU A 135 -0.37 12.48 -6.28
CA LEU A 135 -1.11 12.88 -5.09
C LEU A 135 -2.63 12.64 -5.26
N ALA A 136 -3.18 13.00 -6.41
CA ALA A 136 -4.59 12.73 -6.73
C ALA A 136 -4.89 11.22 -6.81
N GLN A 137 -3.99 10.42 -7.39
CA GLN A 137 -4.10 8.96 -7.38
C GLN A 137 -4.14 8.38 -5.97
N ALA A 138 -3.26 8.84 -5.09
CA ALA A 138 -3.26 8.43 -3.68
C ALA A 138 -4.56 8.83 -2.95
N ALA A 139 -5.13 9.98 -3.29
CA ALA A 139 -6.42 10.40 -2.74
C ALA A 139 -7.58 9.48 -3.18
N VAL A 140 -7.59 9.04 -4.45
CA VAL A 140 -8.55 8.05 -4.95
C VAL A 140 -8.42 6.72 -4.22
N GLU A 141 -7.18 6.21 -4.05
CA GLU A 141 -6.96 4.96 -3.33
C GLU A 141 -7.40 5.05 -1.87
N LEU A 142 -7.15 6.18 -1.21
CA LEU A 142 -7.61 6.41 0.16
C LEU A 142 -9.15 6.46 0.24
N ALA A 143 -9.81 7.15 -0.70
CA ALA A 143 -11.27 7.20 -0.76
C ALA A 143 -11.88 5.81 -1.02
N ARG A 144 -11.26 5.02 -1.90
CA ARG A 144 -11.66 3.64 -2.19
C ARG A 144 -11.47 2.72 -0.99
N LEU A 145 -10.37 2.87 -0.26
CA LEU A 145 -10.11 2.14 0.98
C LEU A 145 -11.18 2.46 2.04
N ASN A 146 -11.49 3.74 2.24
CA ASN A 146 -12.54 4.15 3.18
C ASN A 146 -13.91 3.60 2.79
N LEU A 147 -14.24 3.57 1.51
CA LEU A 147 -15.47 2.94 1.00
C LEU A 147 -15.48 1.42 1.29
N SER A 148 -14.33 0.75 1.15
CA SER A 148 -14.24 -0.68 1.45
C SER A 148 -14.52 -1.02 2.91
N TYR A 149 -14.23 -0.12 3.83
CA TYR A 149 -14.54 -0.27 5.27
C TYR A 149 -16.04 -0.22 5.58
N CYS A 150 -16.87 0.25 4.65
CA CYS A 150 -18.32 0.18 4.82
C CYS A 150 -18.85 -1.25 4.67
N TYR A 151 -18.07 -2.17 4.12
CA TYR A 151 -18.43 -3.56 3.93
C TYR A 151 -17.61 -4.43 4.87
N ILE A 152 -18.21 -4.84 5.98
CA ILE A 152 -17.56 -5.72 6.96
C ILE A 152 -17.68 -7.16 6.46
N ILE A 153 -16.55 -7.77 6.17
CA ILE A 153 -16.47 -9.13 5.61
C ILE A 153 -15.91 -10.11 6.64
N ALA A 154 -16.34 -11.37 6.55
CA ALA A 154 -15.81 -12.45 7.36
C ALA A 154 -14.32 -12.69 7.06
N THR A 155 -13.47 -12.67 8.08
CA THR A 155 -12.01 -12.85 7.95
C THR A 155 -11.59 -14.32 7.88
N CYS A 156 -12.45 -15.23 8.35
CA CYS A 156 -12.23 -16.68 8.35
C CYS A 156 -13.55 -17.44 8.19
N ASP A 157 -13.46 -18.73 7.87
CA ASP A 157 -14.59 -19.63 7.91
C ASP A 157 -14.95 -19.93 9.36
N GLY A 158 -16.24 -19.89 9.69
CA GLY A 158 -16.67 -20.11 11.06
C GLY A 158 -18.16 -19.96 11.30
N VAL A 159 -18.50 -19.76 12.54
CA VAL A 159 -19.87 -19.49 12.99
C VAL A 159 -19.88 -18.11 13.65
N VAL A 160 -20.84 -17.30 13.24
CA VAL A 160 -21.06 -15.98 13.85
C VAL A 160 -21.55 -16.16 15.29
N GLY A 161 -21.04 -15.36 16.21
CA GLY A 161 -21.50 -15.32 17.60
C GLY A 161 -22.78 -14.49 17.77
N THR A 162 -22.91 -13.86 18.93
CA THR A 162 -24.01 -12.96 19.25
C THR A 162 -23.95 -11.69 18.41
N LYS A 163 -25.10 -11.12 18.14
CA LYS A 163 -25.27 -9.88 17.37
C LYS A 163 -25.34 -8.69 18.32
N ASP A 164 -24.29 -7.88 18.32
CA ASP A 164 -24.20 -6.69 19.19
C ASP A 164 -24.62 -5.40 18.47
N ILE A 165 -25.19 -5.52 17.26
CA ILE A 165 -25.58 -4.38 16.41
C ILE A 165 -26.97 -4.57 15.84
N GLU A 166 -27.69 -3.45 15.65
CA GLU A 166 -29.01 -3.39 15.03
C GLU A 166 -29.01 -2.47 13.79
N GLU A 167 -29.97 -2.67 12.90
CA GLU A 167 -30.15 -1.81 11.75
C GLU A 167 -30.50 -0.38 12.18
N GLY A 168 -29.82 0.61 11.60
CA GLY A 168 -29.95 2.02 11.97
C GLY A 168 -29.14 2.45 13.19
N MET A 169 -28.37 1.55 13.79
CA MET A 169 -27.46 1.89 14.89
C MET A 169 -26.26 2.69 14.39
N LEU A 170 -25.88 3.72 15.15
CA LEU A 170 -24.64 4.45 14.89
C LEU A 170 -23.44 3.63 15.38
N VAL A 171 -22.50 3.34 14.47
CA VAL A 171 -21.27 2.63 14.77
C VAL A 171 -20.07 3.57 14.77
N GLN A 172 -19.09 3.27 15.62
CA GLN A 172 -17.86 4.05 15.76
C GLN A 172 -16.63 3.24 15.34
N PRO A 173 -15.58 3.89 14.86
CA PRO A 173 -14.32 3.22 14.58
C PRO A 173 -13.77 2.50 15.81
N GLY A 174 -13.41 1.21 15.67
CA GLY A 174 -12.93 0.38 16.77
C GLY A 174 -14.03 -0.36 17.57
N GLN A 175 -15.30 -0.14 17.24
CA GLN A 175 -16.41 -0.88 17.85
C GLN A 175 -16.43 -2.32 17.31
N THR A 176 -16.52 -3.29 18.22
CA THR A 176 -16.77 -4.69 17.86
C THR A 176 -18.21 -4.83 17.38
N MET A 177 -18.41 -5.36 16.19
CA MET A 177 -19.74 -5.55 15.62
C MET A 177 -20.17 -7.00 15.59
N VAL A 178 -19.21 -7.90 15.44
CA VAL A 178 -19.47 -9.33 15.32
C VAL A 178 -18.24 -10.13 15.69
N ASN A 179 -18.45 -11.23 16.39
CA ASN A 179 -17.42 -12.21 16.72
C ASN A 179 -17.61 -13.45 15.84
N ILE A 180 -16.54 -13.98 15.27
CA ILE A 180 -16.56 -15.21 14.49
C ILE A 180 -15.75 -16.26 15.22
N VAL A 181 -16.38 -17.38 15.54
CA VAL A 181 -15.71 -18.56 16.07
C VAL A 181 -15.23 -19.39 14.89
N SER A 182 -13.90 -19.45 14.72
CA SER A 182 -13.30 -20.21 13.62
C SER A 182 -13.52 -21.71 13.77
N SER A 183 -13.97 -22.35 12.70
CA SER A 183 -14.19 -23.80 12.67
C SER A 183 -12.90 -24.61 12.50
N ASN A 184 -11.80 -23.97 12.03
CA ASN A 184 -10.59 -24.69 11.62
C ASN A 184 -9.46 -24.70 12.64
N SER A 185 -9.60 -23.98 13.77
CA SER A 185 -8.56 -23.87 14.79
C SER A 185 -9.11 -24.04 16.18
N MET A 186 -9.51 -25.28 16.52
CA MET A 186 -9.84 -25.64 17.90
C MET A 186 -8.63 -26.24 18.60
N TRP A 187 -8.45 -25.85 19.88
CA TRP A 187 -7.48 -26.44 20.77
C TRP A 187 -8.12 -26.60 22.14
N VAL A 188 -7.51 -27.40 22.99
CA VAL A 188 -7.92 -27.58 24.39
C VAL A 188 -6.88 -26.93 25.28
N GLU A 189 -7.36 -26.16 26.26
CA GLU A 189 -6.54 -25.63 27.35
C GLU A 189 -6.80 -26.43 28.62
N ALA A 190 -5.84 -27.30 28.96
CA ALA A 190 -5.92 -28.12 30.15
C ALA A 190 -5.07 -27.51 31.28
N ASN A 191 -5.66 -27.34 32.46
CA ASN A 191 -4.99 -26.76 33.61
C ASN A 191 -4.55 -27.89 34.57
N TYR A 192 -3.29 -28.34 34.41
CA TYR A 192 -2.70 -29.37 35.28
C TYR A 192 -2.10 -28.77 36.56
N LYS A 193 -2.08 -29.56 37.64
CA LYS A 193 -1.36 -29.19 38.85
C LYS A 193 0.15 -29.24 38.60
N GLU A 194 0.91 -28.36 39.26
CA GLU A 194 2.37 -28.34 39.21
C GLU A 194 2.98 -29.73 39.48
N SER A 195 2.41 -30.49 40.40
CA SER A 195 2.84 -31.85 40.74
C SER A 195 2.66 -32.88 39.65
N GLN A 196 1.83 -32.62 38.65
CA GLN A 196 1.56 -33.52 37.51
C GLN A 196 2.42 -33.20 36.25
N LEU A 197 3.10 -32.07 36.26
CA LEU A 197 3.89 -31.62 35.12
C LEU A 197 5.16 -32.44 34.78
N PRO A 198 5.86 -33.06 35.76
CA PRO A 198 7.08 -33.80 35.45
C PRO A 198 6.91 -34.89 34.39
N ASP A 199 5.70 -35.46 34.31
CA ASP A 199 5.37 -36.54 33.41
C ASP A 199 4.74 -36.04 32.06
N ILE A 200 4.52 -34.74 31.92
CA ILE A 200 3.88 -34.15 30.75
C ILE A 200 4.93 -33.41 29.91
N HIS A 201 5.14 -33.84 28.67
CA HIS A 201 6.10 -33.27 27.75
C HIS A 201 5.42 -32.79 26.45
N GLU A 202 6.02 -31.85 25.78
CA GLU A 202 5.57 -31.47 24.44
C GLU A 202 5.61 -32.69 23.51
N GLY A 203 4.53 -32.94 22.79
CA GLY A 203 4.34 -34.13 21.97
C GLY A 203 3.67 -35.31 22.64
N SER A 204 3.41 -35.28 23.97
CA SER A 204 2.69 -36.34 24.67
C SER A 204 1.27 -36.53 24.13
N GLU A 205 0.82 -37.75 23.98
CA GLU A 205 -0.53 -38.09 23.56
C GLU A 205 -1.53 -37.88 24.67
N VAL A 206 -2.68 -37.32 24.33
CA VAL A 206 -3.75 -36.99 25.29
C VAL A 206 -5.07 -37.52 24.76
N GLU A 207 -5.78 -38.23 25.65
CA GLU A 207 -7.17 -38.60 25.43
C GLU A 207 -8.08 -37.52 26.06
N ILE A 208 -9.04 -37.06 25.27
CA ILE A 208 -9.91 -35.95 25.66
C ILE A 208 -11.36 -36.45 25.57
N THR A 209 -12.11 -36.30 26.65
CA THR A 209 -13.54 -36.57 26.68
C THR A 209 -14.29 -35.28 26.99
N ALA A 210 -15.35 -35.00 26.22
CA ALA A 210 -16.17 -33.80 26.42
C ALA A 210 -17.49 -34.18 27.05
N ASP A 211 -17.90 -33.50 28.10
CA ASP A 211 -19.15 -33.77 28.82
C ASP A 211 -20.38 -33.63 27.93
N ALA A 212 -20.33 -32.68 26.98
CA ALA A 212 -21.43 -32.43 26.05
C ALA A 212 -21.55 -33.46 24.94
N VAL A 213 -20.54 -34.32 24.71
CA VAL A 213 -20.51 -35.33 23.62
C VAL A 213 -20.13 -36.69 24.23
N PRO A 214 -21.03 -37.34 24.93
CA PRO A 214 -20.74 -38.62 25.56
C PRO A 214 -20.46 -39.74 24.55
N GLY A 215 -19.50 -40.60 24.86
CA GLY A 215 -19.17 -41.77 24.07
C GLY A 215 -18.14 -41.54 22.95
N ILE A 216 -17.64 -40.32 22.75
CA ILE A 216 -16.54 -40.03 21.85
C ILE A 216 -15.29 -39.66 22.60
N VAL A 217 -14.19 -40.36 22.32
CA VAL A 217 -12.86 -40.01 22.85
C VAL A 217 -12.06 -39.35 21.75
N TYR A 218 -11.73 -38.09 21.95
CA TYR A 218 -10.91 -37.33 21.05
C TYR A 218 -9.42 -37.54 21.34
N LYS A 219 -8.63 -37.56 20.32
CA LYS A 219 -7.17 -37.62 20.40
C LYS A 219 -6.58 -36.24 20.31
N GLY A 220 -5.61 -35.96 21.15
CA GLY A 220 -4.85 -34.74 21.10
C GLY A 220 -3.37 -34.97 21.35
N ARG A 221 -2.60 -33.94 21.10
CA ARG A 221 -1.17 -33.94 21.40
C ARG A 221 -0.81 -32.63 22.10
N VAL A 222 0.01 -32.72 23.14
CA VAL A 222 0.52 -31.53 23.82
C VAL A 222 1.32 -30.69 22.83
N GLU A 223 0.86 -29.49 22.55
CA GLU A 223 1.51 -28.55 21.65
C GLU A 223 2.52 -27.70 22.43
N ARG A 224 2.09 -27.12 23.55
CA ARG A 224 2.92 -26.23 24.36
C ARG A 224 2.51 -26.32 25.82
N ILE A 225 3.49 -26.13 26.69
CA ILE A 225 3.30 -26.02 28.15
C ILE A 225 3.64 -24.58 28.55
N SER A 226 2.74 -23.91 29.27
CA SER A 226 3.01 -22.57 29.79
C SER A 226 4.23 -22.58 30.70
N LYS A 227 5.12 -21.60 30.54
CA LYS A 227 6.30 -21.42 31.42
C LYS A 227 5.97 -20.65 32.69
N ALA A 228 4.71 -20.28 32.88
CA ALA A 228 4.24 -19.56 34.08
C ALA A 228 2.93 -20.17 34.58
N THR A 229 2.71 -20.09 35.86
CA THR A 229 1.48 -20.54 36.52
C THR A 229 0.35 -19.54 36.27
N GLY A 230 -0.91 -19.97 36.38
CA GLY A 230 -2.06 -19.09 36.20
C GLY A 230 -2.07 -17.90 37.16
N SER A 231 -1.49 -18.03 38.34
CA SER A 231 -1.34 -16.93 39.30
C SER A 231 -0.38 -15.84 38.86
N ALA A 232 0.64 -16.17 38.06
CA ALA A 232 1.59 -15.19 37.51
C ALA A 232 0.96 -14.26 36.43
N PHE A 233 -0.14 -14.67 35.82
CA PHE A 233 -0.91 -13.88 34.83
C PHE A 233 -2.17 -13.24 35.44
N SER A 234 -2.41 -13.41 36.76
CA SER A 234 -3.57 -12.79 37.40
C SER A 234 -3.38 -11.29 37.54
N LEU A 235 -4.41 -10.53 37.18
CA LEU A 235 -4.46 -9.07 37.39
C LEU A 235 -4.44 -8.65 38.85
N VAL A 236 -4.80 -9.57 39.75
CA VAL A 236 -4.74 -9.38 41.20
C VAL A 236 -3.77 -10.43 41.78
N PRO A 237 -2.51 -10.04 42.05
CA PRO A 237 -1.57 -10.94 42.68
C PRO A 237 -2.05 -11.31 44.08
N ILE A 238 -1.98 -12.60 44.43
CA ILE A 238 -2.26 -13.07 45.79
C ILE A 238 -1.04 -12.69 46.64
N ASP A 239 -1.12 -11.55 47.33
CA ASP A 239 -0.09 -11.13 48.27
C ASP A 239 -0.35 -11.79 49.64
N ASN A 240 0.58 -12.63 50.09
CA ASN A 240 0.55 -13.27 51.40
C ASN A 240 1.14 -12.35 52.50
N ALA A 241 0.69 -11.08 52.54
CA ALA A 241 1.22 -10.07 53.47
C ALA A 241 1.00 -10.33 54.96
N THR A 242 0.28 -11.40 55.35
CA THR A 242 -0.10 -11.68 56.77
C THR A 242 0.75 -12.71 57.48
N GLY A 243 1.92 -13.07 56.97
CA GLY A 243 2.94 -13.84 57.70
C GLY A 243 2.71 -15.36 57.79
N ASN A 244 1.55 -15.89 57.41
CA ASN A 244 1.31 -17.33 57.32
C ASN A 244 1.43 -17.82 55.88
N PHE A 245 2.52 -18.50 55.57
CA PHE A 245 2.72 -19.11 54.26
C PHE A 245 1.86 -20.38 54.14
N VAL A 246 0.77 -20.31 53.38
CA VAL A 246 -0.02 -21.47 52.97
C VAL A 246 0.42 -21.87 51.55
N LYS A 247 0.97 -23.08 51.41
CA LYS A 247 1.32 -23.63 50.09
C LYS A 247 0.04 -23.87 49.27
N VAL A 248 -0.25 -22.96 48.35
CA VAL A 248 -1.37 -23.11 47.40
C VAL A 248 -0.88 -23.89 46.18
N GLU A 249 -1.58 -24.98 45.82
CA GLU A 249 -1.26 -25.71 44.58
C GLU A 249 -1.44 -24.81 43.38
N GLN A 250 -0.35 -24.61 42.64
CA GLN A 250 -0.35 -23.84 41.41
C GLN A 250 -0.82 -24.71 40.25
N ARG A 251 -1.49 -24.06 39.25
CA ARG A 251 -1.89 -24.73 38.02
C ARG A 251 -1.14 -24.12 36.85
N VAL A 252 -0.74 -24.97 35.92
CA VAL A 252 -0.05 -24.59 34.70
C VAL A 252 -0.93 -24.97 33.49
N THR A 253 -1.12 -24.04 32.60
CA THR A 253 -1.93 -24.25 31.40
C THR A 253 -1.11 -24.99 30.36
N VAL A 254 -1.66 -26.09 29.85
CA VAL A 254 -1.11 -26.90 28.77
C VAL A 254 -2.04 -26.79 27.58
N ARG A 255 -1.50 -26.36 26.45
CA ARG A 255 -2.23 -26.29 25.19
C ARG A 255 -2.12 -27.61 24.47
N ILE A 256 -3.25 -28.18 24.09
CA ILE A 256 -3.37 -29.48 23.44
C ILE A 256 -4.03 -29.27 22.10
N LYS A 257 -3.34 -29.65 21.03
CA LYS A 257 -3.87 -29.66 19.69
C LYS A 257 -4.67 -30.93 19.45
N LEU A 258 -5.86 -30.80 18.88
CA LEU A 258 -6.68 -31.93 18.45
C LEU A 258 -6.05 -32.52 17.18
N ASP A 259 -5.63 -33.78 17.20
CA ASP A 259 -4.95 -34.47 16.10
C ASP A 259 -5.50 -35.88 15.90
N GLY A 260 -5.60 -36.33 14.65
CA GLY A 260 -6.05 -37.69 14.32
C GLY A 260 -7.53 -37.95 14.53
N ASN A 261 -8.38 -36.93 14.63
CA ASN A 261 -9.81 -37.05 14.82
C ASN A 261 -10.57 -36.94 13.48
N LYS A 262 -11.73 -37.59 13.40
CA LYS A 262 -12.59 -37.47 12.21
C LYS A 262 -13.23 -36.06 12.16
N PRO A 263 -13.36 -35.44 10.97
CA PRO A 263 -13.99 -34.12 10.84
C PRO A 263 -15.43 -34.07 11.37
N GLU A 264 -16.18 -35.17 11.22
CA GLU A 264 -17.56 -35.30 11.71
C GLU A 264 -17.65 -35.24 13.24
N ASP A 265 -16.65 -35.78 13.94
CA ASP A 265 -16.60 -35.76 15.40
C ASP A 265 -16.12 -34.40 15.91
N LEU A 266 -15.14 -33.78 15.24
CA LEU A 266 -14.72 -32.41 15.57
C LEU A 266 -15.85 -31.40 15.39
N ALA A 267 -16.74 -31.60 14.42
CA ALA A 267 -17.88 -30.72 14.19
C ALA A 267 -18.91 -30.71 15.35
N LYS A 268 -18.85 -31.72 16.27
CA LYS A 268 -19.71 -31.80 17.47
C LYS A 268 -19.14 -31.03 18.67
N LEU A 269 -17.85 -30.65 18.60
CA LEU A 269 -17.22 -29.85 19.64
C LEU A 269 -17.49 -28.36 19.40
N HIS A 270 -17.81 -27.66 20.45
CA HIS A 270 -17.95 -26.21 20.43
C HIS A 270 -16.97 -25.55 21.40
N ALA A 271 -16.53 -24.36 21.07
CA ALA A 271 -15.69 -23.56 21.96
C ALA A 271 -16.41 -23.31 23.29
N GLY A 272 -15.70 -23.45 24.40
CA GLY A 272 -16.26 -23.26 25.74
C GLY A 272 -16.78 -24.54 26.43
N TYR A 273 -16.76 -25.68 25.73
CA TYR A 273 -17.13 -26.95 26.37
C TYR A 273 -16.10 -27.38 27.45
N ASN A 274 -16.60 -27.93 28.54
CA ASN A 274 -15.75 -28.57 29.53
C ASN A 274 -15.28 -29.93 29.00
N VAL A 275 -13.99 -30.19 29.20
CA VAL A 275 -13.36 -31.43 28.76
C VAL A 275 -12.48 -32.02 29.89
N GLU A 276 -12.43 -33.33 29.95
CA GLU A 276 -11.47 -34.06 30.78
C GLU A 276 -10.32 -34.54 29.88
N CYS A 277 -9.08 -34.25 30.30
CA CYS A 277 -7.87 -34.60 29.56
C CYS A 277 -7.04 -35.63 30.36
N ARG A 278 -6.74 -36.76 29.72
CA ARG A 278 -5.88 -37.84 30.30
C ARG A 278 -4.63 -37.95 29.42
N VAL A 279 -3.48 -37.59 29.99
CA VAL A 279 -2.20 -37.74 29.32
C VAL A 279 -1.71 -39.16 29.45
N ARG A 280 -1.31 -39.80 28.34
CA ARG A 280 -0.61 -41.08 28.39
C ARG A 280 0.84 -40.84 28.76
N VAL A 281 1.23 -41.24 29.94
CA VAL A 281 2.63 -41.26 30.37
C VAL A 281 3.27 -42.51 29.78
N LYS A 282 4.36 -42.37 29.04
CA LYS A 282 5.19 -43.52 28.67
C LYS A 282 6.00 -43.93 29.88
N GLU A 283 5.81 -45.16 30.31
CA GLU A 283 6.73 -45.81 31.24
C GLU A 283 8.15 -45.92 30.68
#